data_52a8fe9a29e6d8624fdd1beac7b1bd2b
#
_entry.id   52a8fe9a29e6d8624fdd1beac7b1bd2b
#
_cell.length_a   1.000
_cell.length_b   1.000
_cell.length_c   1.000
_cell.angle_alpha   90.00
_cell.angle_beta   90.00
_cell.angle_gamma   90.00
#
_symmetry.space_group_name_H-M   'P 1'
#
loop_
_entity.id
_entity.type
_entity.pdbx_description
1 polymer ?
#
loop_
_entity_poly.entity_id
_entity_poly.type
_entity_poly.pdbx_seq_one_letter_code
_entity_poly.pdbx_strand_id
1 'polypeptide(L)'
;FFYLGEERARKLISRILAMDEEEVRLLLGQILREFSTRHRSITTILMRHYQKVAHLVQELNHTESVSEYRKLLIGCYFTMEYAIESAALFNPSVVEDPDQTNLEEGQKQVIISLRATGEGHISSLVFRRAIIDRNNEIIMQEPGFLVDEAEVVRDHLYLKKRFVSKLMEMEVPADIYSLVLDKLPEEFTYDQIRECTLSLINGNNQLPINKRVAVEEILWLADSYTRIRFSLDTDLSERVIFPISRYEKNGIEDARFVKFTNDNGESVYYATYTAYDGYTI
;
A
#
# COMPACT_ATOMS: atom_id res chain seq x y z
N PHE A 1 -7.35 -8.23 -1.23
CA PHE A 1 -8.39 -8.42 -0.20
C PHE A 1 -9.77 -8.22 -0.82
N PHE A 2 -10.66 -9.18 -0.57
CA PHE A 2 -12.00 -9.17 -1.13
C PHE A 2 -13.03 -9.12 0.00
N TYR A 3 -13.92 -8.12 -0.03
CA TYR A 3 -14.91 -7.89 1.02
C TYR A 3 -16.32 -7.70 0.43
N LEU A 4 -17.18 -8.66 0.68
CA LEU A 4 -18.55 -8.71 0.15
C LEU A 4 -19.60 -7.94 0.98
N GLY A 5 -19.16 -7.13 1.93
CA GLY A 5 -19.99 -6.45 2.91
C GLY A 5 -20.15 -7.24 4.21
N GLU A 6 -20.50 -6.51 5.28
CA GLU A 6 -20.43 -7.01 6.65
C GLU A 6 -21.36 -8.22 6.91
N GLU A 7 -22.59 -8.17 6.41
CA GLU A 7 -23.56 -9.27 6.62
C GLU A 7 -23.07 -10.59 6.01
N ARG A 8 -22.54 -10.53 4.77
CA ARG A 8 -22.00 -11.72 4.10
C ARG A 8 -20.74 -12.21 4.77
N ALA A 9 -19.86 -11.29 5.19
CA ALA A 9 -18.64 -11.62 5.93
C ALA A 9 -18.98 -12.36 7.23
N ARG A 10 -19.95 -11.88 8.02
CA ARG A 10 -20.41 -12.52 9.25
C ARG A 10 -20.95 -13.93 9.00
N LYS A 11 -21.78 -14.13 7.99
CA LYS A 11 -22.31 -15.45 7.63
C LYS A 11 -21.19 -16.43 7.24
N LEU A 12 -20.21 -15.97 6.46
CA LEU A 12 -19.07 -16.77 6.04
C LEU A 12 -18.19 -17.16 7.23
N ILE A 13 -17.83 -16.20 8.07
CA ILE A 13 -17.02 -16.43 9.27
C ILE A 13 -17.74 -17.41 10.22
N SER A 14 -19.02 -17.21 10.49
CA SER A 14 -19.81 -18.12 11.35
C SER A 14 -19.80 -19.55 10.83
N ARG A 15 -19.90 -19.75 9.51
CA ARG A 15 -19.80 -21.08 8.90
C ARG A 15 -18.43 -21.71 9.12
N ILE A 16 -17.34 -20.97 8.96
CA ILE A 16 -15.99 -21.48 9.17
C ILE A 16 -15.73 -21.76 10.65
N LEU A 17 -16.28 -20.94 11.55
CA LEU A 17 -16.17 -21.15 13.00
C LEU A 17 -16.89 -22.42 13.44
N ALA A 18 -17.97 -22.83 12.76
CA ALA A 18 -18.74 -24.04 13.05
C ALA A 18 -18.12 -25.34 12.48
N MET A 19 -17.12 -25.27 11.60
CA MET A 19 -16.42 -26.44 11.08
C MET A 19 -15.61 -27.12 12.17
N ASP A 20 -15.42 -28.44 12.08
CA ASP A 20 -14.44 -29.11 12.92
C ASP A 20 -13.00 -28.82 12.46
N GLU A 21 -12.03 -29.10 13.32
CA GLU A 21 -10.63 -28.73 13.05
C GLU A 21 -10.00 -29.61 11.96
N GLU A 22 -10.48 -30.82 11.76
CA GLU A 22 -10.00 -31.73 10.71
C GLU A 22 -10.49 -31.24 9.34
N GLU A 23 -11.77 -30.84 9.24
CA GLU A 23 -12.33 -30.24 8.04
C GLU A 23 -11.59 -28.93 7.66
N VAL A 24 -11.31 -28.08 8.65
CA VAL A 24 -10.51 -26.83 8.42
C VAL A 24 -9.14 -27.14 7.83
N ARG A 25 -8.42 -28.13 8.40
CA ARG A 25 -7.07 -28.52 7.91
C ARG A 25 -7.12 -29.09 6.51
N LEU A 26 -8.14 -29.90 6.22
CA LEU A 26 -8.29 -30.54 4.91
C LEU A 26 -8.55 -29.49 3.83
N LEU A 27 -9.49 -28.58 4.06
CA LEU A 27 -9.82 -27.50 3.12
C LEU A 27 -8.64 -26.55 2.93
N LEU A 28 -8.00 -26.11 4.01
CA LEU A 28 -6.81 -25.26 3.91
C LEU A 28 -5.70 -25.95 3.14
N GLY A 29 -5.44 -27.22 3.42
CA GLY A 29 -4.44 -28.00 2.71
C GLY A 29 -4.71 -28.14 1.22
N GLN A 30 -5.98 -28.25 0.82
CA GLN A 30 -6.36 -28.25 -0.59
C GLN A 30 -6.06 -26.90 -1.24
N ILE A 31 -6.51 -25.79 -0.62
CA ILE A 31 -6.28 -24.43 -1.12
C ILE A 31 -4.78 -24.16 -1.26
N LEU A 32 -4.00 -24.48 -0.24
CA LEU A 32 -2.56 -24.27 -0.28
C LEU A 32 -1.87 -25.05 -1.41
N ARG A 33 -2.28 -26.28 -1.69
CA ARG A 33 -1.72 -27.05 -2.82
C ARG A 33 -2.02 -26.42 -4.17
N GLU A 34 -3.18 -25.81 -4.34
CA GLU A 34 -3.62 -25.25 -5.61
C GLU A 34 -3.06 -23.84 -5.87
N PHE A 35 -2.87 -23.05 -4.81
CA PHE A 35 -2.57 -21.63 -4.94
C PHE A 35 -1.22 -21.19 -4.38
N SER A 36 -0.48 -22.04 -3.65
CA SER A 36 0.80 -21.63 -3.01
C SER A 36 1.87 -21.18 -3.98
N THR A 37 1.87 -21.71 -5.20
CA THR A 37 2.87 -21.37 -6.22
C THR A 37 2.66 -19.98 -6.86
N ARG A 38 1.53 -19.34 -6.60
CA ARG A 38 1.19 -18.02 -7.16
C ARG A 38 1.66 -16.85 -6.30
N HIS A 39 2.17 -17.14 -5.12
CA HIS A 39 2.61 -16.13 -4.15
C HIS A 39 3.95 -16.55 -3.53
N ARG A 40 4.77 -15.58 -3.20
CA ARG A 40 6.04 -15.82 -2.48
C ARG A 40 5.80 -16.38 -1.08
N SER A 41 4.80 -15.86 -0.37
CA SER A 41 4.38 -16.31 0.96
C SER A 41 2.86 -16.25 1.09
N ILE A 42 2.20 -17.30 0.64
CA ILE A 42 0.73 -17.39 0.70
C ILE A 42 0.20 -17.23 2.12
N THR A 43 0.85 -17.84 3.10
CA THR A 43 0.41 -17.77 4.50
C THR A 43 0.45 -16.36 5.08
N THR A 44 1.45 -15.55 4.70
CA THR A 44 1.54 -14.13 5.10
C THR A 44 0.37 -13.34 4.53
N ILE A 45 0.02 -13.56 3.26
CA ILE A 45 -1.10 -12.88 2.59
C ILE A 45 -2.41 -13.27 3.26
N LEU A 46 -2.64 -14.56 3.49
CA LEU A 46 -3.85 -15.06 4.12
C LEU A 46 -4.02 -14.53 5.54
N MET A 47 -2.93 -14.48 6.33
CA MET A 47 -2.96 -13.93 7.67
C MET A 47 -3.25 -12.42 7.66
N ARG A 48 -2.66 -11.66 6.73
CA ARG A 48 -2.95 -10.23 6.52
C ARG A 48 -4.44 -10.00 6.20
N HIS A 49 -5.03 -10.85 5.37
CA HIS A 49 -6.45 -10.75 5.04
C HIS A 49 -7.35 -11.14 6.22
N TYR A 50 -6.97 -12.15 7.00
CA TYR A 50 -7.63 -12.46 8.27
C TYR A 50 -7.64 -11.26 9.23
N GLN A 51 -6.50 -10.58 9.39
CA GLN A 51 -6.38 -9.43 10.30
C GLN A 51 -7.38 -8.31 9.97
N LYS A 52 -7.68 -8.11 8.68
CA LYS A 52 -8.69 -7.11 8.24
C LYS A 52 -10.11 -7.43 8.71
N VAL A 53 -10.42 -8.68 8.99
CA VAL A 53 -11.74 -9.15 9.46
C VAL A 53 -11.72 -9.72 10.88
N ALA A 54 -10.58 -9.65 11.58
CA ALA A 54 -10.40 -10.22 12.92
C ALA A 54 -11.40 -9.66 13.95
N HIS A 55 -11.81 -8.39 13.81
CA HIS A 55 -12.83 -7.77 14.66
C HIS A 55 -14.18 -8.49 14.56
N LEU A 56 -14.61 -8.91 13.37
CA LEU A 56 -15.84 -9.68 13.17
C LEU A 56 -15.74 -11.07 13.80
N VAL A 57 -14.54 -11.68 13.74
CA VAL A 57 -14.30 -12.97 14.38
C VAL A 57 -14.42 -12.87 15.90
N GLN A 58 -13.86 -11.81 16.50
CA GLN A 58 -13.95 -11.55 17.94
C GLN A 58 -15.41 -11.33 18.40
N GLU A 59 -16.20 -10.62 17.61
CA GLU A 59 -17.61 -10.39 17.90
C GLU A 59 -18.46 -11.66 17.81
N LEU A 60 -18.13 -12.58 16.89
CA LEU A 60 -18.86 -13.82 16.69
C LEU A 60 -18.40 -14.96 17.60
N ASN A 61 -17.14 -14.90 18.06
CA ASN A 61 -16.54 -15.94 18.90
C ASN A 61 -16.13 -15.35 20.26
N HIS A 62 -17.07 -15.34 21.19
CA HIS A 62 -16.89 -14.66 22.49
C HIS A 62 -15.95 -15.38 23.49
N THR A 63 -15.52 -16.63 23.25
CA THR A 63 -14.96 -17.47 24.31
C THR A 63 -13.74 -18.32 23.95
N GLU A 64 -13.38 -18.52 22.71
CA GLU A 64 -12.31 -19.45 22.33
C GLU A 64 -11.22 -18.83 21.48
N SER A 65 -9.97 -19.27 21.71
CA SER A 65 -8.87 -18.93 20.82
C SER A 65 -9.05 -19.64 19.47
N VAL A 66 -9.10 -18.87 18.39
CA VAL A 66 -9.18 -19.40 17.02
C VAL A 66 -7.82 -19.98 16.63
N SER A 67 -7.80 -21.23 16.15
CA SER A 67 -6.56 -21.89 15.70
C SER A 67 -5.91 -21.15 14.52
N GLU A 68 -4.59 -21.29 14.37
CA GLU A 68 -3.86 -20.72 13.24
C GLU A 68 -4.40 -21.21 11.88
N TYR A 69 -4.74 -22.51 11.78
CA TYR A 69 -5.32 -23.07 10.55
C TYR A 69 -6.65 -22.42 10.21
N ARG A 70 -7.50 -22.18 11.20
CA ARG A 70 -8.80 -21.54 11.02
C ARG A 70 -8.67 -20.08 10.65
N LYS A 71 -7.70 -19.34 11.24
CA LYS A 71 -7.38 -17.97 10.83
C LYS A 71 -6.96 -17.90 9.37
N LEU A 72 -6.07 -18.80 8.95
CA LEU A 72 -5.62 -18.89 7.56
C LEU A 72 -6.79 -19.24 6.63
N LEU A 73 -7.65 -20.19 6.99
CA LEU A 73 -8.81 -20.54 6.19
C LEU A 73 -9.78 -19.36 6.06
N ILE A 74 -10.05 -18.63 7.13
CA ILE A 74 -10.84 -17.39 7.05
C ILE A 74 -10.16 -16.44 6.06
N GLY A 75 -8.85 -16.21 6.19
CA GLY A 75 -8.09 -15.36 5.27
C GLY A 75 -8.23 -15.78 3.81
N CYS A 76 -8.25 -17.09 3.50
CA CYS A 76 -8.47 -17.61 2.14
C CYS A 76 -9.76 -17.08 1.53
N TYR A 77 -10.85 -17.11 2.27
CA TYR A 77 -12.16 -16.69 1.77
C TYR A 77 -12.30 -15.17 1.58
N PHE A 78 -11.36 -14.40 2.12
CA PHE A 78 -11.22 -12.96 1.87
C PHE A 78 -10.07 -12.61 0.93
N THR A 79 -9.54 -13.61 0.24
CA THR A 79 -8.52 -13.46 -0.80
C THR A 79 -9.14 -13.66 -2.16
N MET A 80 -8.84 -12.78 -3.10
CA MET A 80 -9.21 -12.89 -4.50
C MET A 80 -7.96 -12.63 -5.34
N GLU A 81 -7.81 -13.37 -6.42
CA GLU A 81 -6.82 -13.04 -7.43
C GLU A 81 -7.17 -11.71 -8.08
N TYR A 82 -6.13 -10.95 -8.40
CA TYR A 82 -6.25 -9.64 -8.99
C TYR A 82 -5.28 -9.51 -10.16
N ALA A 83 -5.81 -9.28 -11.36
CA ALA A 83 -5.00 -9.07 -12.55
C ALA A 83 -4.60 -7.59 -12.64
N ILE A 84 -3.36 -7.29 -12.25
CA ILE A 84 -2.83 -5.93 -12.08
C ILE A 84 -2.80 -5.15 -13.41
N GLU A 85 -2.56 -5.86 -14.51
CA GLU A 85 -2.33 -5.28 -15.83
C GLU A 85 -3.45 -5.64 -16.82
N SER A 86 -4.62 -6.08 -16.31
CA SER A 86 -5.69 -6.66 -17.16
C SER A 86 -6.31 -5.67 -18.13
N ALA A 87 -6.37 -4.39 -17.79
CA ALA A 87 -7.00 -3.38 -18.63
C ALA A 87 -5.98 -2.65 -19.50
N ALA A 88 -4.86 -2.20 -18.93
CA ALA A 88 -3.84 -1.45 -19.67
C ALA A 88 -2.51 -1.36 -18.93
N LEU A 89 -1.43 -1.21 -19.74
CA LEU A 89 -0.11 -0.72 -19.35
C LEU A 89 0.20 0.50 -20.21
N PHE A 90 0.41 1.66 -19.60
CA PHE A 90 0.62 2.91 -20.34
C PHE A 90 1.39 3.95 -19.53
N ASN A 91 1.58 5.13 -20.11
CA ASN A 91 2.27 6.28 -19.53
C ASN A 91 3.68 5.95 -19.02
N PRO A 92 4.58 5.40 -19.87
CA PRO A 92 5.93 5.05 -19.43
C PRO A 92 6.75 6.25 -19.01
N SER A 93 7.60 6.05 -18.00
CA SER A 93 8.70 6.95 -17.67
C SER A 93 9.99 6.14 -17.60
N VAL A 94 11.03 6.61 -18.30
CA VAL A 94 12.29 5.89 -18.47
C VAL A 94 13.39 6.60 -17.73
N VAL A 95 14.15 5.84 -16.92
CA VAL A 95 15.36 6.33 -16.25
C VAL A 95 16.49 5.31 -16.40
N GLU A 96 17.73 5.76 -16.32
CA GLU A 96 18.89 4.87 -16.31
C GLU A 96 18.87 3.98 -15.06
N ASP A 97 19.04 2.66 -15.24
CA ASP A 97 19.20 1.73 -14.13
C ASP A 97 20.51 2.00 -13.40
N PRO A 98 20.58 2.00 -12.07
CA PRO A 98 21.84 2.11 -11.34
C PRO A 98 22.81 0.96 -11.63
N ASP A 99 22.30 -0.20 -12.01
CA ASP A 99 23.11 -1.34 -12.42
C ASP A 99 23.35 -1.31 -13.94
N GLN A 100 24.59 -1.02 -14.33
CA GLN A 100 25.03 -1.01 -15.72
C GLN A 100 26.06 -2.14 -15.98
N THR A 101 26.03 -3.19 -15.16
CA THR A 101 26.96 -4.33 -15.32
C THR A 101 26.53 -5.25 -16.46
N ASN A 102 27.47 -5.98 -17.02
CA ASN A 102 27.25 -6.97 -18.09
C ASN A 102 26.61 -6.44 -19.38
N LEU A 103 26.80 -5.16 -19.69
CA LEU A 103 26.32 -4.56 -20.94
C LEU A 103 27.43 -4.60 -22.00
N GLU A 104 27.03 -4.74 -23.24
CA GLU A 104 27.92 -4.56 -24.38
C GLU A 104 28.21 -3.08 -24.64
N GLU A 105 29.28 -2.80 -25.39
CA GLU A 105 29.61 -1.43 -25.77
C GLU A 105 28.46 -0.75 -26.53
N GLY A 106 28.05 0.41 -26.05
CA GLY A 106 26.94 1.18 -26.62
C GLY A 106 25.56 0.79 -26.14
N GLN A 107 25.46 -0.16 -25.21
CA GLN A 107 24.19 -0.50 -24.54
C GLN A 107 24.00 0.31 -23.26
N LYS A 108 22.76 0.55 -22.88
CA LYS A 108 22.34 1.11 -21.59
C LYS A 108 21.17 0.33 -21.01
N GLN A 109 21.28 -0.06 -19.75
CA GLN A 109 20.15 -0.62 -19.02
C GLN A 109 19.30 0.50 -18.44
N VAL A 110 18.00 0.39 -18.61
CA VAL A 110 17.00 1.36 -18.16
C VAL A 110 15.90 0.69 -17.35
N ILE A 111 15.33 1.48 -16.44
CA ILE A 111 14.10 1.15 -15.74
C ILE A 111 12.97 1.93 -16.41
N ILE A 112 11.90 1.22 -16.74
CA ILE A 112 10.67 1.77 -17.27
C ILE A 112 9.59 1.60 -16.21
N SER A 113 9.10 2.69 -15.65
CA SER A 113 7.90 2.66 -14.83
C SER A 113 6.68 2.83 -15.71
N LEU A 114 5.59 2.12 -15.37
CA LEU A 114 4.35 2.09 -16.13
C LEU A 114 3.17 2.23 -15.17
N ARG A 115 2.13 2.90 -15.61
CA ARG A 115 0.82 2.85 -14.98
C ARG A 115 0.15 1.55 -15.41
N ALA A 116 -0.09 0.67 -14.46
CA ALA A 116 -0.86 -0.55 -14.64
C ALA A 116 -2.29 -0.32 -14.15
N THR A 117 -3.25 -0.55 -15.01
CA THR A 117 -4.66 -0.52 -14.65
C THR A 117 -5.20 -1.93 -14.63
N GLY A 118 -5.61 -2.37 -13.44
CA GLY A 118 -6.11 -3.71 -13.21
C GLY A 118 -7.62 -3.79 -13.17
N GLU A 119 -8.13 -4.89 -12.64
CA GLU A 119 -9.55 -5.09 -12.40
C GLU A 119 -10.11 -3.99 -11.49
N GLY A 120 -11.34 -3.53 -11.78
CA GLY A 120 -11.96 -2.42 -11.03
C GLY A 120 -11.38 -1.04 -11.32
N HIS A 121 -10.54 -0.92 -12.35
CA HIS A 121 -9.91 0.35 -12.80
C HIS A 121 -9.05 1.03 -11.74
N ILE A 122 -8.46 0.27 -10.82
CA ILE A 122 -7.48 0.79 -9.86
C ILE A 122 -6.13 0.86 -10.56
N SER A 123 -5.51 2.04 -10.55
CA SER A 123 -4.18 2.25 -11.11
C SER A 123 -3.10 2.00 -10.08
N SER A 124 -2.08 1.26 -10.46
CA SER A 124 -0.87 0.98 -9.68
C SER A 124 0.38 1.29 -10.50
N LEU A 125 1.53 1.37 -9.83
CA LEU A 125 2.81 1.59 -10.48
C LEU A 125 3.56 0.27 -10.54
N VAL A 126 3.97 -0.11 -11.74
CA VAL A 126 4.79 -1.29 -12.02
C VAL A 126 6.07 -0.90 -12.75
N PHE A 127 7.05 -1.78 -12.73
CA PHE A 127 8.38 -1.53 -13.30
C PHE A 127 8.78 -2.63 -14.26
N ARG A 128 9.56 -2.26 -15.26
CA ARG A 128 10.22 -3.18 -16.20
C ARG A 128 11.67 -2.76 -16.38
N ARG A 129 12.54 -3.70 -16.69
CA ARG A 129 13.88 -3.42 -17.17
C ARG A 129 13.93 -3.59 -18.68
N ALA A 130 14.75 -2.77 -19.31
CA ALA A 130 15.04 -2.88 -20.74
C ALA A 130 16.49 -2.49 -21.01
N ILE A 131 17.00 -2.95 -22.12
CA ILE A 131 18.30 -2.51 -22.68
C ILE A 131 18.01 -1.64 -23.89
N ILE A 132 18.58 -0.46 -23.91
CA ILE A 132 18.66 0.36 -25.11
C ILE A 132 19.98 0.01 -25.79
N ASP A 133 19.91 -0.52 -26.99
CA ASP A 133 21.08 -0.93 -27.75
C ASP A 133 21.74 0.26 -28.50
N ARG A 134 22.86 -0.01 -29.16
CA ARG A 134 23.57 0.99 -29.97
C ARG A 134 22.79 1.54 -31.17
N ASN A 135 21.71 0.90 -31.58
CA ASN A 135 20.82 1.35 -32.63
C ASN A 135 19.63 2.16 -32.08
N ASN A 136 19.59 2.38 -30.76
CA ASN A 136 18.47 2.95 -29.99
C ASN A 136 17.20 2.10 -30.02
N GLU A 137 17.34 0.79 -30.20
CA GLU A 137 16.24 -0.15 -30.04
C GLU A 137 16.07 -0.52 -28.56
N ILE A 138 14.82 -0.61 -28.11
CA ILE A 138 14.47 -0.97 -26.74
C ILE A 138 14.17 -2.47 -26.69
N ILE A 139 15.00 -3.21 -25.98
CA ILE A 139 14.86 -4.64 -25.75
C ILE A 139 14.34 -4.85 -24.33
N MET A 140 13.07 -5.22 -24.20
CA MET A 140 12.45 -5.50 -22.90
C MET A 140 13.03 -6.78 -22.31
N GLN A 141 13.31 -6.76 -21.02
CA GLN A 141 13.65 -7.97 -20.28
C GLN A 141 12.37 -8.67 -19.81
N GLU A 142 12.42 -10.01 -19.71
CA GLU A 142 11.30 -10.78 -19.19
C GLU A 142 11.03 -10.40 -17.74
N PRO A 143 9.77 -10.12 -17.36
CA PRO A 143 9.43 -9.82 -15.97
C PRO A 143 9.48 -11.07 -15.10
N GLY A 144 9.67 -10.90 -13.81
CA GLY A 144 9.49 -11.97 -12.83
C GLY A 144 8.05 -12.49 -12.78
N PHE A 145 7.90 -13.69 -12.20
CA PHE A 145 6.62 -14.40 -12.17
C PHE A 145 5.74 -14.05 -10.97
N LEU A 146 6.30 -13.44 -9.94
CA LEU A 146 5.62 -13.19 -8.69
C LEU A 146 5.46 -11.69 -8.47
N VAL A 147 4.47 -11.34 -7.66
CA VAL A 147 4.24 -9.95 -7.25
C VAL A 147 4.70 -9.77 -5.81
N ASP A 148 5.50 -8.73 -5.59
CA ASP A 148 5.88 -8.23 -4.27
C ASP A 148 5.13 -6.92 -4.01
N GLU A 149 4.18 -6.97 -3.09
CA GLU A 149 3.42 -5.80 -2.66
C GLU A 149 4.23 -5.02 -1.63
N ALA A 150 4.31 -3.71 -1.80
CA ALA A 150 5.01 -2.83 -0.89
C ALA A 150 4.51 -2.96 0.56
N GLU A 151 5.42 -3.16 1.50
CA GLU A 151 5.15 -3.06 2.93
C GLU A 151 5.17 -1.60 3.37
N VAL A 152 4.08 -1.13 3.97
CA VAL A 152 4.01 0.21 4.54
C VAL A 152 4.71 0.24 5.88
N VAL A 153 5.77 1.06 5.98
CA VAL A 153 6.55 1.23 7.20
C VAL A 153 6.19 2.56 7.85
N ARG A 154 5.62 2.50 9.05
CA ARG A 154 5.18 3.67 9.81
C ARG A 154 6.08 3.94 11.02
N ASP A 155 7.39 3.86 10.82
CA ASP A 155 8.41 4.09 11.84
C ASP A 155 8.89 5.55 11.91
N HIS A 156 8.28 6.45 11.15
CA HIS A 156 8.66 7.85 11.11
C HIS A 156 8.25 8.59 12.39
N LEU A 157 9.18 9.36 12.94
CA LEU A 157 8.94 10.29 14.03
C LEU A 157 8.81 11.70 13.45
N TYR A 158 7.67 12.32 13.67
CA TYR A 158 7.42 13.70 13.30
C TYR A 158 7.94 14.63 14.40
N LEU A 159 8.75 15.61 14.01
CA LEU A 159 9.14 16.70 14.90
C LEU A 159 8.00 17.74 14.94
N LYS A 160 7.38 17.96 16.10
CA LYS A 160 6.23 18.88 16.27
C LYS A 160 6.49 20.24 15.61
N LYS A 161 7.64 20.84 15.85
CA LYS A 161 8.01 22.15 15.28
C LYS A 161 7.96 22.17 13.74
N ARG A 162 8.49 21.12 13.09
CA ARG A 162 8.49 21.01 11.63
C ARG A 162 7.08 20.75 11.11
N PHE A 163 6.32 19.94 11.82
CA PHE A 163 4.95 19.63 11.46
C PHE A 163 4.05 20.87 11.53
N VAL A 164 4.17 21.66 12.61
CA VAL A 164 3.51 22.96 12.75
C VAL A 164 3.87 23.91 11.60
N SER A 165 5.16 24.01 11.25
CA SER A 165 5.58 24.87 10.12
C SER A 165 4.88 24.47 8.82
N LYS A 166 4.70 23.18 8.56
CA LYS A 166 3.97 22.71 7.38
C LYS A 166 2.48 23.00 7.44
N LEU A 167 1.84 22.85 8.60
CA LEU A 167 0.45 23.23 8.78
C LEU A 167 0.23 24.73 8.57
N MET A 168 1.19 25.57 8.98
CA MET A 168 1.15 27.02 8.73
C MET A 168 1.30 27.33 7.23
N GLU A 169 2.19 26.64 6.51
CA GLU A 169 2.32 26.75 5.05
C GLU A 169 1.03 26.33 4.31
N MET A 170 0.27 25.38 4.88
CA MET A 170 -1.04 24.94 4.38
C MET A 170 -2.20 25.83 4.83
N GLU A 171 -1.92 26.92 5.55
CA GLU A 171 -2.93 27.84 6.08
C GLU A 171 -3.94 27.20 7.05
N VAL A 172 -3.57 26.08 7.71
CA VAL A 172 -4.42 25.45 8.72
C VAL A 172 -4.51 26.35 9.95
N PRO A 173 -5.72 26.67 10.44
CA PRO A 173 -5.90 27.60 11.57
C PRO A 173 -5.24 27.10 12.86
N ALA A 174 -4.54 28.01 13.55
CA ALA A 174 -3.77 27.68 14.77
C ALA A 174 -4.64 27.15 15.91
N ASP A 175 -5.84 27.67 16.08
CA ASP A 175 -6.81 27.21 17.09
C ASP A 175 -7.25 25.76 16.86
N ILE A 176 -7.11 25.25 15.64
CA ILE A 176 -7.49 23.88 15.27
C ILE A 176 -6.32 22.91 15.42
N TYR A 177 -5.14 23.24 14.85
CA TYR A 177 -4.02 22.31 15.00
C TYR A 177 -3.52 22.21 16.44
N SER A 178 -3.68 23.27 17.27
CA SER A 178 -3.37 23.21 18.70
C SER A 178 -4.22 22.19 19.46
N LEU A 179 -5.50 22.02 19.09
CA LEU A 179 -6.38 21.00 19.70
C LEU A 179 -5.84 19.57 19.55
N VAL A 180 -5.06 19.31 18.49
CA VAL A 180 -4.42 18.04 18.23
C VAL A 180 -3.02 18.00 18.82
N LEU A 181 -2.19 18.98 18.42
CA LEU A 181 -0.75 18.94 18.67
C LEU A 181 -0.36 19.21 20.13
N ASP A 182 -1.17 19.97 20.90
CA ASP A 182 -0.89 20.22 22.32
C ASP A 182 -1.00 18.94 23.16
N LYS A 183 -1.69 17.91 22.65
CA LYS A 183 -1.80 16.60 23.29
C LYS A 183 -0.64 15.66 22.94
N LEU A 184 0.18 16.01 21.96
CA LEU A 184 1.26 15.19 21.47
C LEU A 184 2.61 15.61 22.05
N PRO A 185 3.57 14.70 22.22
CA PRO A 185 4.95 15.03 22.61
C PRO A 185 5.67 15.81 21.52
N GLU A 186 6.90 16.29 21.79
CA GLU A 186 7.73 17.00 20.80
C GLU A 186 8.09 16.15 19.59
N GLU A 187 8.22 14.83 19.79
CA GLU A 187 8.35 13.83 18.75
C GLU A 187 7.18 12.86 18.87
N PHE A 188 6.46 12.65 17.77
CA PHE A 188 5.29 11.79 17.77
C PHE A 188 5.22 10.90 16.52
N THR A 189 4.50 9.80 16.63
CA THR A 189 4.26 8.85 15.55
C THR A 189 2.97 9.14 14.81
N TYR A 190 2.83 8.52 13.63
CA TYR A 190 1.58 8.54 12.86
C TYR A 190 0.37 8.05 13.69
N ASP A 191 0.54 6.97 14.44
CA ASP A 191 -0.57 6.40 15.22
C ASP A 191 -1.05 7.35 16.31
N GLN A 192 -0.12 8.06 16.98
CA GLN A 192 -0.46 9.04 18.00
C GLN A 192 -1.27 10.22 17.44
N ILE A 193 -0.83 10.81 16.32
CA ILE A 193 -1.58 11.93 15.72
C ILE A 193 -2.92 11.45 15.15
N ARG A 194 -2.98 10.26 14.56
CA ARG A 194 -4.21 9.66 14.07
C ARG A 194 -5.22 9.44 15.18
N GLU A 195 -4.80 8.89 16.32
CA GLU A 195 -5.66 8.67 17.48
C GLU A 195 -6.22 9.99 18.03
N CYS A 196 -5.35 10.99 18.24
CA CYS A 196 -5.76 12.32 18.68
C CYS A 196 -6.78 12.97 17.72
N THR A 197 -6.55 12.82 16.42
CA THR A 197 -7.40 13.43 15.39
C THR A 197 -8.75 12.71 15.30
N LEU A 198 -8.75 11.39 15.30
CA LEU A 198 -9.99 10.59 15.28
C LEU A 198 -10.82 10.80 16.56
N SER A 199 -10.17 10.95 17.71
CA SER A 199 -10.89 11.25 18.96
C SER A 199 -11.63 12.58 18.92
N LEU A 200 -11.09 13.57 18.21
CA LEU A 200 -11.75 14.87 18.00
C LEU A 200 -12.92 14.75 17.03
N ILE A 201 -12.79 13.98 15.96
CA ILE A 201 -13.85 13.78 14.96
C ILE A 201 -15.02 13.00 15.58
N ASN A 202 -14.73 11.91 16.30
CA ASN A 202 -15.74 11.00 16.84
C ASN A 202 -16.36 11.49 18.16
N GLY A 203 -15.58 12.21 18.99
CA GLY A 203 -16.03 12.71 20.30
C GLY A 203 -16.92 13.95 20.24
N ASN A 204 -16.91 14.67 19.16
CA ASN A 204 -17.65 15.92 18.97
C ASN A 204 -18.51 15.84 17.71
N ASN A 205 -19.69 15.22 17.80
CA ASN A 205 -20.69 15.18 16.71
C ASN A 205 -21.12 16.59 16.22
N GLN A 206 -20.53 17.66 16.75
CA GLN A 206 -20.87 19.06 16.46
C GLN A 206 -19.67 19.91 16.03
N LEU A 207 -18.53 19.31 15.60
CA LEU A 207 -17.48 20.13 14.99
C LEU A 207 -18.05 20.81 13.73
N PRO A 208 -18.00 22.15 13.63
CA PRO A 208 -18.37 22.86 12.42
C PRO A 208 -17.61 22.32 11.21
N ILE A 209 -18.23 22.34 10.04
CA ILE A 209 -17.68 21.74 8.80
C ILE A 209 -16.27 22.26 8.51
N ASN A 210 -16.02 23.56 8.67
CA ASN A 210 -14.71 24.18 8.47
C ASN A 210 -13.64 23.61 9.43
N LYS A 211 -13.99 23.32 10.69
CA LYS A 211 -13.07 22.71 11.66
C LYS A 211 -12.79 21.25 11.31
N ARG A 212 -13.77 20.55 10.76
CA ARG A 212 -13.63 19.18 10.32
C ARG A 212 -12.67 19.07 9.13
N VAL A 213 -12.79 19.97 8.16
CA VAL A 213 -11.87 20.05 7.02
C VAL A 213 -10.43 20.28 7.49
N ALA A 214 -10.21 21.24 8.38
CA ALA A 214 -8.86 21.51 8.90
C ALA A 214 -8.27 20.34 9.71
N VAL A 215 -9.11 19.58 10.44
CA VAL A 215 -8.67 18.35 11.11
C VAL A 215 -8.32 17.26 10.09
N GLU A 216 -9.01 17.18 8.96
CA GLU A 216 -8.69 16.27 7.87
C GLU A 216 -7.38 16.67 7.16
N GLU A 217 -7.07 17.95 7.04
CA GLU A 217 -5.79 18.45 6.52
C GLU A 217 -4.60 18.05 7.41
N ILE A 218 -4.79 18.05 8.73
CA ILE A 218 -3.77 17.56 9.68
C ILE A 218 -3.47 16.08 9.44
N LEU A 219 -4.51 15.26 9.25
CA LEU A 219 -4.34 13.84 8.90
C LEU A 219 -3.71 13.67 7.52
N TRP A 220 -4.11 14.50 6.56
CA TRP A 220 -3.53 14.49 5.22
C TRP A 220 -2.01 14.72 5.27
N LEU A 221 -1.56 15.71 6.03
CA LEU A 221 -0.14 15.98 6.19
C LEU A 221 0.61 14.79 6.82
N ALA A 222 0.00 14.12 7.80
CA ALA A 222 0.59 12.93 8.41
C ALA A 222 0.61 11.74 7.41
N ASP A 223 -0.47 11.53 6.63
CA ASP A 223 -0.55 10.49 5.62
C ASP A 223 0.39 10.72 4.43
N SER A 224 0.75 11.98 4.13
CA SER A 224 1.60 12.32 2.99
C SER A 224 3.04 11.80 3.12
N TYR A 225 3.48 11.49 4.34
CA TYR A 225 4.78 10.89 4.57
C TYR A 225 4.64 9.38 4.82
N THR A 226 4.72 8.63 3.75
CA THR A 226 4.67 7.17 3.80
C THR A 226 5.97 6.57 3.29
N ARG A 227 6.59 5.69 4.07
CA ARG A 227 7.71 4.87 3.64
C ARG A 227 7.22 3.50 3.26
N ILE A 228 7.72 2.98 2.15
CA ILE A 228 7.45 1.62 1.71
C ILE A 228 8.74 0.84 1.57
N ARG A 229 8.65 -0.47 1.77
CA ARG A 229 9.76 -1.41 1.56
C ARG A 229 9.28 -2.58 0.73
N PHE A 230 10.22 -3.16 0.01
CA PHE A 230 10.03 -4.41 -0.70
C PHE A 230 10.98 -5.46 -0.15
N SER A 231 10.69 -6.72 -0.41
CA SER A 231 11.59 -7.82 -0.07
C SER A 231 12.94 -7.64 -0.79
N LEU A 232 14.03 -7.91 -0.09
CA LEU A 232 15.39 -7.69 -0.64
C LEU A 232 15.72 -8.62 -1.80
N ASP A 233 15.06 -9.76 -1.86
CA ASP A 233 15.28 -10.84 -2.82
C ASP A 233 14.29 -10.81 -4.00
N THR A 234 13.54 -9.68 -4.17
CA THR A 234 12.65 -9.49 -5.31
C THR A 234 13.32 -8.71 -6.43
N ASP A 235 13.08 -9.13 -7.66
CA ASP A 235 13.42 -8.32 -8.83
C ASP A 235 12.54 -7.07 -8.89
N LEU A 236 13.06 -6.02 -9.53
CA LEU A 236 12.32 -4.77 -9.70
C LEU A 236 11.00 -4.96 -10.47
N SER A 237 10.99 -5.87 -11.43
CA SER A 237 9.80 -6.18 -12.25
C SER A 237 8.69 -6.89 -11.49
N GLU A 238 9.00 -7.46 -10.32
CA GLU A 238 8.02 -8.07 -9.41
C GLU A 238 7.39 -7.08 -8.44
N ARG A 239 7.97 -5.88 -8.30
CA ARG A 239 7.54 -4.88 -7.33
C ARG A 239 6.39 -4.06 -7.86
N VAL A 240 5.33 -3.95 -7.05
CA VAL A 240 4.13 -3.18 -7.38
C VAL A 240 3.83 -2.20 -6.26
N ILE A 241 3.62 -0.93 -6.63
CA ILE A 241 3.14 0.08 -5.70
C ILE A 241 1.64 0.26 -5.93
N PHE A 242 0.85 -0.31 -5.03
CA PHE A 242 -0.59 -0.07 -4.98
C PHE A 242 -0.90 1.23 -4.25
N PRO A 243 -2.10 1.79 -4.44
CA PRO A 243 -2.61 2.88 -3.62
C PRO A 243 -2.50 2.59 -2.12
N ILE A 244 -1.92 3.51 -1.37
CA ILE A 244 -1.66 3.34 0.07
C ILE A 244 -2.52 4.30 0.88
N SER A 245 -2.58 5.56 0.46
CA SER A 245 -3.33 6.60 1.14
C SER A 245 -4.79 6.64 0.68
N ARG A 246 -5.66 7.26 1.47
CA ARG A 246 -7.05 7.50 1.09
C ARG A 246 -7.19 8.40 -0.15
N TYR A 247 -6.18 9.23 -0.41
CA TYR A 247 -6.14 10.15 -1.56
C TYR A 247 -5.71 9.47 -2.85
N GLU A 248 -5.16 8.26 -2.76
CA GLU A 248 -4.77 7.39 -3.88
C GLU A 248 -5.78 6.26 -4.09
N LYS A 249 -6.90 6.24 -3.37
CA LYS A 249 -7.83 5.09 -3.29
C LYS A 249 -8.19 4.49 -4.65
N ASN A 250 -8.28 5.31 -5.69
CA ASN A 250 -8.60 4.89 -7.05
C ASN A 250 -7.38 4.80 -7.97
N GLY A 251 -6.22 5.29 -7.53
CA GLY A 251 -5.00 5.10 -8.32
C GLY A 251 -3.82 5.98 -7.94
N ILE A 252 -2.64 5.43 -8.21
CA ILE A 252 -1.38 6.13 -8.39
C ILE A 252 -1.15 6.19 -9.89
N GLU A 253 -1.11 7.40 -10.45
CA GLU A 253 -1.17 7.59 -11.88
C GLU A 253 0.04 8.37 -12.41
N ASP A 254 0.47 8.02 -13.61
CA ASP A 254 1.36 8.81 -14.46
C ASP A 254 2.67 9.27 -13.80
N ALA A 255 3.30 8.39 -13.04
CA ALA A 255 4.55 8.67 -12.38
C ALA A 255 5.64 9.05 -13.39
N ARG A 256 6.34 10.17 -13.14
CA ARG A 256 7.45 10.68 -13.95
C ARG A 256 8.71 10.74 -13.12
N PHE A 257 9.64 9.88 -13.44
CA PHE A 257 10.89 9.73 -12.71
C PHE A 257 12.02 10.55 -13.31
N VAL A 258 12.91 11.01 -12.45
CA VAL A 258 14.20 11.60 -12.80
C VAL A 258 15.27 11.08 -11.86
N LYS A 259 16.43 10.72 -12.42
CA LYS A 259 17.64 10.41 -11.65
C LYS A 259 18.31 11.71 -11.26
N PHE A 260 18.52 11.92 -9.98
CA PHE A 260 19.27 13.05 -9.44
C PHE A 260 20.52 12.53 -8.74
N THR A 261 21.68 13.08 -9.06
CA THR A 261 22.94 12.77 -8.38
C THR A 261 23.36 14.00 -7.59
N ASN A 262 23.49 13.83 -6.28
CA ASN A 262 23.91 14.90 -5.38
C ASN A 262 25.43 15.15 -5.44
N ASP A 263 25.90 16.17 -4.73
CA ASP A 263 27.32 16.60 -4.78
C ASP A 263 28.30 15.55 -4.23
N ASN A 264 27.83 14.61 -3.40
CA ASN A 264 28.64 13.50 -2.87
C ASN A 264 28.66 12.26 -3.81
N GLY A 265 27.99 12.33 -4.96
CA GLY A 265 27.93 11.25 -5.95
C GLY A 265 26.82 10.21 -5.72
N GLU A 266 26.01 10.36 -4.67
CA GLU A 266 24.86 9.48 -4.46
C GLU A 266 23.72 9.82 -5.43
N SER A 267 23.14 8.79 -6.03
CA SER A 267 21.99 8.95 -6.92
C SER A 267 20.69 8.58 -6.21
N VAL A 268 19.70 9.45 -6.38
CA VAL A 268 18.32 9.26 -5.89
C VAL A 268 17.36 9.44 -7.07
N TYR A 269 16.31 8.67 -7.10
CA TYR A 269 15.26 8.80 -8.10
C TYR A 269 14.08 9.52 -7.49
N TYR A 270 13.75 10.68 -8.03
CA TYR A 270 12.55 11.43 -7.67
C TYR A 270 11.46 11.17 -8.69
N ALA A 271 10.22 11.18 -8.25
CA ALA A 271 9.07 11.12 -9.15
C ALA A 271 7.98 12.08 -8.70
N THR A 272 7.30 12.66 -9.69
CA THR A 272 5.97 13.22 -9.51
C THR A 272 4.95 12.20 -9.98
N TYR A 273 3.78 12.16 -9.33
CA TYR A 273 2.68 11.31 -9.75
C TYR A 273 1.33 11.98 -9.42
N THR A 274 0.27 11.49 -10.02
CA THR A 274 -1.09 11.92 -9.72
C THR A 274 -1.71 10.94 -8.72
N ALA A 275 -2.14 11.45 -7.58
CA ALA A 275 -2.97 10.72 -6.63
C ALA A 275 -4.45 10.95 -6.98
N TYR A 276 -5.23 9.89 -7.13
CA TYR A 276 -6.63 9.97 -7.50
C TYR A 276 -7.50 9.19 -6.50
N ASP A 277 -8.46 9.87 -5.88
CA ASP A 277 -9.37 9.29 -4.89
C ASP A 277 -10.74 8.88 -5.47
N GLY A 278 -10.96 9.14 -6.76
CA GLY A 278 -12.22 8.92 -7.45
C GLY A 278 -13.05 10.20 -7.65
N TYR A 279 -12.65 11.31 -7.03
CA TYR A 279 -13.36 12.59 -7.09
C TYR A 279 -12.42 13.76 -7.36
N THR A 280 -11.26 13.77 -6.73
CA THR A 280 -10.25 14.84 -6.81
C THR A 280 -8.90 14.28 -7.24
N ILE A 281 -8.11 15.17 -7.84
CA ILE A 281 -6.73 14.91 -8.26
C ILE A 281 -5.81 15.79 -7.44
#